data_cc29c6bee46c38210eccc89ac916824a
#
_entry.id   cc29c6bee46c38210eccc89ac916824a
#
_cell.length_a   1.000
_cell.length_b   1.000
_cell.length_c   1.000
_cell.angle_alpha   90.00
_cell.angle_beta   90.00
_cell.angle_gamma   90.00
#
_symmetry.space_group_name_H-M   'P 1'
#
loop_
_entity.id
_entity.type
_entity.pdbx_description
1 polymer ?
#
loop_
_entity_poly.entity_id
_entity_poly.type
_entity_poly.pdbx_seq_one_letter_code
_entity_poly.pdbx_strand_id
1 'polypeptide(L)'
;MAKERKQVKAPVFDAQAFLDSVGVARKVTEFKRKEAIFSQGDPAKNVLYIQKGGARLSVVNEAGKEAVVAVLGPGDFFGEGCLAGQSLRIGTATAVAPTTVLVIEKNEMIRVLHVEHAFSDRFISYMLSRNIRIEEDLVDQLFNSSEKRLARTLLLLARYGKEDKPQKVLPKISQRCWRK
;
A
#
# COMPACT_ATOMS: atom_id res chain seq x y z
N MET A 1 28.85 4.32 27.39
CA MET A 1 27.77 3.31 27.51
C MET A 1 26.51 3.83 26.85
N ALA A 2 26.27 3.47 25.60
CA ALA A 2 25.05 3.86 24.85
C ALA A 2 23.96 2.85 25.18
N LYS A 3 22.87 3.30 25.81
CA LYS A 3 21.66 2.49 26.01
C LYS A 3 20.97 2.26 24.69
N GLU A 4 20.95 1.01 24.22
CA GLU A 4 20.07 0.56 23.15
C GLU A 4 18.62 0.85 23.54
N ARG A 5 17.99 1.76 22.82
CA ARG A 5 16.54 1.94 22.88
C ARG A 5 15.91 0.75 22.16
N LYS A 6 15.35 -0.20 22.91
CA LYS A 6 14.44 -1.21 22.39
C LYS A 6 13.28 -0.47 21.71
N GLN A 7 13.21 -0.55 20.38
CA GLN A 7 12.02 -0.17 19.65
C GLN A 7 10.89 -1.12 20.05
N VAL A 8 9.96 -0.62 20.85
CA VAL A 8 8.70 -1.30 21.11
C VAL A 8 7.94 -1.32 19.81
N LYS A 9 7.85 -2.47 19.13
CA LYS A 9 6.95 -2.67 18.01
C LYS A 9 5.55 -2.40 18.51
N ALA A 10 4.93 -1.31 18.05
CA ALA A 10 3.51 -1.07 18.27
C ALA A 10 2.72 -2.30 17.79
N PRO A 11 1.69 -2.75 18.54
CA PRO A 11 0.89 -3.90 18.14
C PRO A 11 0.34 -3.65 16.74
N VAL A 12 0.57 -4.62 15.84
CA VAL A 12 0.03 -4.58 14.47
C VAL A 12 -1.50 -4.49 14.60
N PHE A 13 -2.08 -3.40 14.14
CA PHE A 13 -3.51 -3.21 14.15
C PHE A 13 -4.15 -4.19 13.17
N ASP A 14 -4.94 -5.10 13.70
CA ASP A 14 -5.79 -5.96 12.88
C ASP A 14 -7.04 -5.18 12.47
N ALA A 15 -6.92 -4.46 11.35
CA ALA A 15 -8.01 -3.70 10.76
C ALA A 15 -9.18 -4.62 10.38
N GLN A 16 -8.91 -5.89 10.08
CA GLN A 16 -9.92 -6.87 9.76
C GLN A 16 -10.77 -7.23 10.98
N ALA A 17 -10.13 -7.69 12.05
CA ALA A 17 -10.83 -8.00 13.30
C ALA A 17 -11.65 -6.81 13.79
N PHE A 18 -11.13 -5.60 13.61
CA PHE A 18 -11.84 -4.37 13.94
C PHE A 18 -13.07 -4.13 13.04
N LEU A 19 -12.89 -4.18 11.70
CA LEU A 19 -14.01 -4.01 10.75
C LEU A 19 -15.08 -5.09 10.94
N ASP A 20 -14.70 -6.28 11.43
CA ASP A 20 -15.61 -7.36 11.80
C ASP A 20 -16.40 -7.00 13.07
N SER A 21 -15.75 -6.41 14.08
CA SER A 21 -16.37 -6.08 15.37
C SER A 21 -17.39 -4.94 15.32
N VAL A 22 -17.20 -3.99 14.39
CA VAL A 22 -18.04 -2.77 14.28
C VAL A 22 -19.21 -2.94 13.31
N GLY A 23 -19.35 -4.10 12.68
CA GLY A 23 -20.45 -4.37 11.74
C GLY A 23 -20.45 -3.47 10.51
N VAL A 24 -19.27 -3.07 10.03
CA VAL A 24 -19.10 -2.23 8.83
C VAL A 24 -19.71 -2.89 7.63
N ALA A 25 -20.66 -2.22 6.97
CA ALA A 25 -21.21 -2.68 5.70
C ALA A 25 -20.12 -2.66 4.63
N ARG A 26 -19.71 -3.85 4.20
CA ARG A 26 -18.62 -4.06 3.25
C ARG A 26 -18.93 -5.20 2.30
N LYS A 27 -18.35 -5.12 1.10
CA LYS A 27 -18.36 -6.21 0.12
C LYS A 27 -16.98 -6.84 0.04
N VAL A 28 -16.91 -8.16 0.17
CA VAL A 28 -15.70 -8.92 -0.13
C VAL A 28 -15.67 -9.16 -1.64
N THR A 29 -14.55 -8.83 -2.29
CA THR A 29 -14.38 -9.03 -3.73
C THR A 29 -13.02 -9.68 -3.99
N GLU A 30 -13.01 -10.69 -4.85
CA GLU A 30 -11.80 -11.41 -5.25
C GLU A 30 -11.41 -11.00 -6.66
N PHE A 31 -10.10 -10.83 -6.86
CA PHE A 31 -9.50 -10.47 -8.13
C PHE A 31 -8.43 -11.49 -8.50
N LYS A 32 -8.39 -11.88 -9.77
CA LYS A 32 -7.33 -12.71 -10.32
C LYS A 32 -6.06 -11.88 -10.52
N ARG A 33 -4.92 -12.55 -10.58
CA ARG A 33 -3.65 -11.88 -10.93
C ARG A 33 -3.79 -11.13 -12.25
N LYS A 34 -3.32 -9.87 -12.29
CA LYS A 34 -3.37 -8.91 -13.41
C LYS A 34 -4.77 -8.34 -13.67
N GLU A 35 -5.77 -8.67 -12.89
CA GLU A 35 -7.10 -8.08 -13.01
C GLU A 35 -7.10 -6.66 -12.42
N ALA A 36 -7.77 -5.73 -13.10
CA ALA A 36 -7.93 -4.37 -12.59
C ALA A 36 -8.97 -4.35 -11.46
N ILE A 37 -8.58 -3.80 -10.33
CA ILE A 37 -9.48 -3.57 -9.19
C ILE A 37 -10.31 -2.30 -9.45
N PHE A 38 -9.66 -1.28 -9.98
CA PHE A 38 -10.27 -0.08 -10.58
C PHE A 38 -9.28 0.54 -11.57
N SER A 39 -9.76 1.38 -12.47
CA SER A 39 -8.98 2.06 -13.50
C SER A 39 -8.87 3.56 -13.22
N GLN A 40 -7.82 4.17 -13.73
CA GLN A 40 -7.67 5.63 -13.76
C GLN A 40 -8.86 6.27 -14.46
N GLY A 41 -9.48 7.28 -13.85
CA GLY A 41 -10.69 7.93 -14.36
C GLY A 41 -12.00 7.31 -13.87
N ASP A 42 -11.99 6.14 -13.25
CA ASP A 42 -13.20 5.57 -12.64
C ASP A 42 -13.72 6.44 -11.48
N PRO A 43 -15.04 6.42 -11.21
CA PRO A 43 -15.61 7.10 -10.04
C PRO A 43 -14.99 6.61 -8.71
N ALA A 44 -14.52 7.55 -7.88
CA ALA A 44 -13.93 7.26 -6.59
C ALA A 44 -14.99 7.25 -5.48
N LYS A 45 -15.71 6.12 -5.31
CA LYS A 45 -16.85 5.99 -4.39
C LYS A 45 -16.57 5.16 -3.13
N ASN A 46 -15.42 4.49 -3.04
CA ASN A 46 -15.13 3.54 -1.97
C ASN A 46 -13.65 3.55 -1.58
N VAL A 47 -13.40 3.12 -0.35
CA VAL A 47 -12.10 2.78 0.20
C VAL A 47 -11.95 1.27 0.14
N LEU A 48 -10.75 0.79 -0.14
CA LEU A 48 -10.46 -0.62 -0.28
C LEU A 48 -9.39 -1.04 0.74
N TYR A 49 -9.53 -2.25 1.28
CA TYR A 49 -8.58 -2.86 2.21
C TYR A 49 -8.17 -4.23 1.71
N ILE A 50 -6.87 -4.50 1.66
CA ILE A 50 -6.33 -5.78 1.19
C ILE A 50 -6.31 -6.78 2.35
N GLN A 51 -7.14 -7.84 2.25
CA GLN A 51 -7.10 -8.96 3.20
C GLN A 51 -6.01 -9.97 2.83
N LYS A 52 -5.88 -10.26 1.53
CA LYS A 52 -4.94 -11.26 1.01
C LYS A 52 -4.45 -10.84 -0.38
N GLY A 53 -3.24 -11.23 -0.72
CA GLY A 53 -2.64 -10.91 -2.01
C GLY A 53 -1.97 -9.56 -2.02
N GLY A 54 -2.18 -8.75 -3.05
CA GLY A 54 -1.59 -7.42 -3.18
C GLY A 54 -2.03 -6.68 -4.42
N ALA A 55 -1.85 -5.37 -4.43
CA ALA A 55 -2.21 -4.49 -5.52
C ALA A 55 -1.04 -3.59 -5.93
N ARG A 56 -0.87 -3.38 -7.23
CA ARG A 56 0.04 -2.40 -7.81
C ARG A 56 -0.77 -1.18 -8.20
N LEU A 57 -0.36 -0.02 -7.71
CA LEU A 57 -0.91 1.26 -8.14
C LEU A 57 -0.02 1.85 -9.24
N SER A 58 -0.62 2.23 -10.36
CA SER A 58 0.07 2.87 -11.47
C SER A 58 -0.72 4.05 -12.01
N VAL A 59 -0.02 5.01 -12.60
CA VAL A 59 -0.59 6.15 -13.29
C VAL A 59 -0.10 6.16 -14.74
N VAL A 60 -0.97 6.57 -15.64
CA VAL A 60 -0.63 6.75 -17.07
C VAL A 60 -0.74 8.23 -17.38
N ASN A 61 0.29 8.81 -17.99
CA ASN A 61 0.27 10.20 -18.44
C ASN A 61 -0.39 10.33 -19.83
N GLU A 62 -0.58 11.57 -20.29
CA GLU A 62 -1.19 11.88 -21.60
C GLU A 62 -0.43 11.25 -22.79
N ALA A 63 0.88 11.04 -22.65
CA ALA A 63 1.69 10.37 -23.68
C ALA A 63 1.62 8.83 -23.61
N GLY A 64 0.74 8.26 -22.77
CA GLY A 64 0.57 6.81 -22.60
C GLY A 64 1.67 6.11 -21.79
N LYS A 65 2.59 6.86 -21.18
CA LYS A 65 3.66 6.28 -20.36
C LYS A 65 3.13 5.91 -18.97
N GLU A 66 3.28 4.64 -18.59
CA GLU A 66 2.91 4.13 -17.28
C GLU A 66 4.05 4.31 -16.25
N ALA A 67 3.71 4.74 -15.05
CA ALA A 67 4.60 4.75 -13.88
C ALA A 67 3.94 4.02 -12.72
N VAL A 68 4.69 3.15 -12.04
CA VAL A 68 4.25 2.48 -10.81
C VAL A 68 4.50 3.42 -9.64
N VAL A 69 3.44 3.75 -8.89
CA VAL A 69 3.49 4.67 -7.74
C VAL A 69 3.61 3.92 -6.43
N ALA A 70 3.01 2.72 -6.33
CA ALA A 70 3.08 1.91 -5.12
C ALA A 70 2.80 0.44 -5.40
N VAL A 71 3.33 -0.43 -4.52
CA VAL A 71 2.92 -1.84 -4.41
C VAL A 71 2.43 -2.05 -2.98
N LEU A 72 1.20 -2.51 -2.86
CA LEU A 72 0.48 -2.67 -1.60
C LEU A 72 0.29 -4.14 -1.28
N GLY A 73 0.31 -4.46 0.01
CA GLY A 73 0.15 -5.83 0.53
C GLY A 73 -1.03 -5.98 1.50
N PRO A 74 -1.18 -7.16 2.11
CA PRO A 74 -2.20 -7.38 3.13
C PRO A 74 -2.07 -6.39 4.28
N GLY A 75 -3.20 -5.82 4.72
CA GLY A 75 -3.24 -4.78 5.75
C GLY A 75 -3.24 -3.35 5.21
N ASP A 76 -3.00 -3.16 3.93
CA ASP A 76 -2.99 -1.83 3.34
C ASP A 76 -4.39 -1.37 2.91
N PHE A 77 -4.67 -0.08 3.15
CA PHE A 77 -5.80 0.63 2.57
C PHE A 77 -5.38 1.36 1.30
N PHE A 78 -6.29 1.46 0.34
CA PHE A 78 -6.09 2.23 -0.88
C PHE A 78 -7.41 2.76 -1.42
N GLY A 79 -7.32 3.74 -2.34
CA GLY A 79 -8.49 4.41 -2.87
C GLY A 79 -9.13 5.41 -1.90
N GLU A 80 -8.45 5.76 -0.84
CA GLU A 80 -8.85 6.68 0.23
C GLU A 80 -9.04 8.13 -0.23
N GLY A 81 -8.53 8.50 -1.40
CA GLY A 81 -8.69 9.85 -1.98
C GLY A 81 -10.15 10.31 -2.08
N CYS A 82 -11.10 9.38 -2.16
CA CYS A 82 -12.51 9.72 -2.12
C CYS A 82 -12.93 10.40 -0.80
N LEU A 83 -12.26 10.10 0.32
CA LEU A 83 -12.52 10.73 1.61
C LEU A 83 -12.08 12.20 1.61
N ALA A 84 -11.04 12.54 0.84
CA ALA A 84 -10.55 13.90 0.66
C ALA A 84 -11.30 14.67 -0.46
N GLY A 85 -12.42 14.15 -0.96
CA GLY A 85 -13.23 14.82 -1.98
C GLY A 85 -12.86 14.48 -3.43
N GLN A 86 -11.92 13.57 -3.65
CA GLN A 86 -11.56 13.11 -4.99
C GLN A 86 -12.74 12.38 -5.64
N SER A 87 -13.20 12.86 -6.80
CA SER A 87 -14.35 12.31 -7.53
C SER A 87 -13.98 11.17 -8.47
N LEU A 88 -12.75 11.19 -9.01
CA LEU A 88 -12.23 10.20 -9.94
C LEU A 88 -10.94 9.59 -9.42
N ARG A 89 -10.66 8.33 -9.78
CA ARG A 89 -9.40 7.65 -9.49
C ARG A 89 -8.25 8.30 -10.26
N ILE A 90 -7.19 8.71 -9.56
CA ILE A 90 -5.99 9.30 -10.20
C ILE A 90 -5.07 8.26 -10.83
N GLY A 91 -5.27 6.99 -10.52
CA GLY A 91 -4.46 5.89 -11.05
C GLY A 91 -5.25 4.59 -11.14
N THR A 92 -4.62 3.59 -11.68
CA THR A 92 -5.14 2.22 -11.82
C THR A 92 -4.57 1.34 -10.72
N ALA A 93 -5.44 0.53 -10.09
CA ALA A 93 -5.04 -0.53 -9.17
C ALA A 93 -5.19 -1.89 -9.84
N THR A 94 -4.10 -2.67 -9.90
CA THR A 94 -4.07 -3.99 -10.54
C THR A 94 -3.61 -5.04 -9.54
N ALA A 95 -4.30 -6.17 -9.42
CA ALA A 95 -3.93 -7.28 -8.56
C ALA A 95 -2.61 -7.93 -9.01
N VAL A 96 -1.61 -8.05 -8.11
CA VAL A 96 -0.30 -8.65 -8.43
C VAL A 96 -0.28 -10.17 -8.23
N ALA A 97 -1.25 -10.69 -7.48
CA ALA A 97 -1.51 -12.12 -7.19
C ALA A 97 -3.02 -12.31 -7.08
N PRO A 98 -3.55 -13.51 -6.84
CA PRO A 98 -4.93 -13.68 -6.40
C PRO A 98 -5.15 -12.86 -5.12
N THR A 99 -6.06 -11.89 -5.19
CA THR A 99 -6.20 -10.82 -4.19
C THR A 99 -7.64 -10.73 -3.71
N THR A 100 -7.82 -10.75 -2.38
CA THR A 100 -9.11 -10.52 -1.73
C THR A 100 -9.11 -9.14 -1.10
N VAL A 101 -10.12 -8.35 -1.44
CA VAL A 101 -10.26 -6.95 -1.03
C VAL A 101 -11.61 -6.74 -0.35
N LEU A 102 -11.61 -6.01 0.76
CA LEU A 102 -12.83 -5.44 1.33
C LEU A 102 -13.09 -4.09 0.65
N VAL A 103 -14.27 -3.95 0.08
CA VAL A 103 -14.76 -2.70 -0.51
C VAL A 103 -15.72 -2.04 0.46
N ILE A 104 -15.37 -0.85 0.93
CA ILE A 104 -16.12 -0.07 1.92
C ILE A 104 -16.60 1.21 1.24
N GLU A 105 -17.91 1.42 1.17
CA GLU A 105 -18.48 2.64 0.60
C GLU A 105 -17.99 3.89 1.35
N LYS A 106 -17.79 4.99 0.61
CA LYS A 106 -17.28 6.25 1.16
C LYS A 106 -18.04 6.70 2.40
N ASN A 107 -19.38 6.72 2.34
CA ASN A 107 -20.21 7.20 3.42
C ASN A 107 -20.13 6.29 4.66
N GLU A 108 -20.03 4.99 4.44
CA GLU A 108 -19.83 4.03 5.52
C GLU A 108 -18.47 4.19 6.19
N MET A 109 -17.41 4.39 5.41
CA MET A 109 -16.08 4.67 5.96
C MET A 109 -16.07 5.96 6.79
N ILE A 110 -16.71 7.02 6.31
CA ILE A 110 -16.87 8.29 7.04
C ILE A 110 -17.65 8.05 8.35
N ARG A 111 -18.75 7.31 8.30
CA ARG A 111 -19.54 6.98 9.49
C ARG A 111 -18.68 6.29 10.55
N VAL A 112 -17.94 5.28 10.16
CA VAL A 112 -17.07 4.51 11.08
C VAL A 112 -15.96 5.39 11.65
N LEU A 113 -15.35 6.24 10.85
CA LEU A 113 -14.31 7.18 11.32
C LEU A 113 -14.86 8.20 12.33
N HIS A 114 -16.15 8.57 12.26
CA HIS A 114 -16.76 9.48 13.21
C HIS A 114 -17.23 8.80 14.52
N VAL A 115 -17.68 7.55 14.43
CA VAL A 115 -18.27 6.84 15.59
C VAL A 115 -17.20 6.08 16.38
N GLU A 116 -16.20 5.55 15.71
CA GLU A 116 -15.17 4.66 16.28
C GLU A 116 -13.83 5.37 16.42
N HIS A 117 -13.66 6.12 17.50
CA HIS A 117 -12.46 6.93 17.75
C HIS A 117 -11.17 6.11 17.70
N ALA A 118 -11.15 4.90 18.29
CA ALA A 118 -9.96 4.04 18.28
C ALA A 118 -9.56 3.59 16.86
N PHE A 119 -10.51 3.44 15.95
CA PHE A 119 -10.24 3.16 14.54
C PHE A 119 -9.74 4.42 13.83
N SER A 120 -10.38 5.56 14.08
CA SER A 120 -10.01 6.83 13.50
C SER A 120 -8.54 7.18 13.80
N ASP A 121 -8.14 7.09 15.08
CA ASP A 121 -6.75 7.35 15.49
C ASP A 121 -5.75 6.45 14.76
N ARG A 122 -6.09 5.18 14.59
CA ARG A 122 -5.23 4.20 13.92
C ARG A 122 -5.20 4.38 12.41
N PHE A 123 -6.34 4.70 11.80
CA PHE A 123 -6.41 5.02 10.37
C PHE A 123 -5.60 6.27 10.04
N ILE A 124 -5.70 7.31 10.87
CA ILE A 124 -4.89 8.52 10.74
C ILE A 124 -3.39 8.19 10.88
N SER A 125 -3.02 7.43 11.92
CA SER A 125 -1.63 7.00 12.12
C SER A 125 -1.08 6.20 10.92
N TYR A 126 -1.91 5.31 10.35
CA TYR A 126 -1.56 4.56 9.14
C TYR A 126 -1.34 5.50 7.94
N MET A 127 -2.25 6.45 7.71
CA MET A 127 -2.13 7.41 6.61
C MET A 127 -0.88 8.29 6.77
N LEU A 128 -0.60 8.79 7.97
CA LEU A 128 0.58 9.59 8.25
C LEU A 128 1.88 8.80 8.06
N SER A 129 1.92 7.55 8.52
CA SER A 129 3.08 6.66 8.31
C SER A 129 3.32 6.36 6.83
N ARG A 130 2.25 6.25 6.04
CA ARG A 130 2.33 6.10 4.59
C ARG A 130 2.83 7.38 3.92
N ASN A 131 2.36 8.55 4.36
CA ASN A 131 2.82 9.84 3.86
C ASN A 131 4.32 10.03 4.09
N ILE A 132 4.81 9.74 5.30
CA ILE A 132 6.25 9.78 5.63
C ILE A 132 7.07 8.91 4.66
N ARG A 133 6.61 7.69 4.35
CA ARG A 133 7.29 6.82 3.38
C ARG A 133 7.34 7.42 1.97
N ILE A 134 6.22 8.02 1.53
CA ILE A 134 6.16 8.69 0.23
C ILE A 134 7.13 9.87 0.18
N GLU A 135 7.23 10.65 1.26
CA GLU A 135 8.19 11.75 1.37
C GLU A 135 9.65 11.25 1.34
N GLU A 136 9.96 10.17 2.07
CA GLU A 136 11.28 9.54 2.04
C GLU A 136 11.64 9.03 0.63
N ASP A 137 10.70 8.39 -0.07
CA ASP A 137 10.89 7.91 -1.44
C ASP A 137 11.08 9.07 -2.42
N LEU A 138 10.37 10.19 -2.22
CA LEU A 138 10.53 11.41 -3.02
C LEU A 138 11.93 12.01 -2.81
N VAL A 139 12.37 12.16 -1.56
CA VAL A 139 13.74 12.62 -1.23
C VAL A 139 14.77 11.70 -1.87
N ASP A 140 14.57 10.38 -1.81
CA ASP A 140 15.46 9.40 -2.44
C ASP A 140 15.52 9.58 -3.97
N GLN A 141 14.39 9.91 -4.61
CA GLN A 141 14.34 10.19 -6.04
C GLN A 141 15.03 11.49 -6.45
N LEU A 142 14.95 12.51 -5.61
CA LEU A 142 15.53 13.82 -5.89
C LEU A 142 17.05 13.86 -5.72
N PHE A 143 17.59 13.14 -4.74
CA PHE A 143 18.98 13.29 -4.31
C PHE A 143 19.87 12.06 -4.55
N ASN A 144 19.31 10.91 -4.89
CA ASN A 144 20.09 9.69 -5.09
C ASN A 144 20.10 9.22 -6.55
N SER A 145 21.28 8.74 -7.01
CA SER A 145 21.41 8.13 -8.32
C SER A 145 20.60 6.82 -8.42
N SER A 146 20.29 6.41 -9.64
CA SER A 146 19.54 5.16 -9.91
C SER A 146 20.21 3.93 -9.29
N GLU A 147 21.56 3.89 -9.26
CA GLU A 147 22.32 2.79 -8.66
C GLU A 147 22.15 2.75 -7.13
N LYS A 148 22.22 3.92 -6.45
CA LYS A 148 22.00 4.01 -5.00
C LYS A 148 20.58 3.61 -4.62
N ARG A 149 19.58 4.05 -5.40
CA ARG A 149 18.17 3.68 -5.21
C ARG A 149 17.95 2.18 -5.36
N LEU A 150 18.55 1.57 -6.40
CA LEU A 150 18.50 0.14 -6.60
C LEU A 150 19.15 -0.63 -5.45
N ALA A 151 20.34 -0.21 -5.01
CA ALA A 151 21.04 -0.83 -3.88
C ALA A 151 20.20 -0.78 -2.59
N ARG A 152 19.56 0.37 -2.31
CA ARG A 152 18.65 0.52 -1.16
C ARG A 152 17.44 -0.41 -1.25
N THR A 153 16.80 -0.47 -2.42
CA THR A 153 15.65 -1.37 -2.66
C THR A 153 16.04 -2.84 -2.47
N LEU A 154 17.20 -3.26 -2.99
CA LEU A 154 17.70 -4.62 -2.82
C LEU A 154 18.01 -4.94 -1.35
N LEU A 155 18.57 -3.97 -0.60
CA LEU A 155 18.82 -4.13 0.85
C LEU A 155 17.51 -4.23 1.64
N LEU A 156 16.49 -3.45 1.28
CA LEU A 156 15.16 -3.54 1.90
C LEU A 156 14.53 -4.90 1.63
N LEU A 157 14.55 -5.37 0.39
CA LEU A 157 14.05 -6.69 0.03
C LEU A 157 14.79 -7.83 0.73
N ALA A 158 16.11 -7.70 0.92
CA ALA A 158 16.92 -8.67 1.65
C ALA A 158 16.63 -8.71 3.17
N ARG A 159 16.11 -7.59 3.73
CA ARG A 159 15.70 -7.50 5.15
C ARG A 159 14.26 -7.94 5.40
N TYR A 160 13.42 -8.08 4.37
CA TYR A 160 12.02 -8.48 4.46
C TYR A 160 11.81 -10.02 4.58
N GLY A 161 12.88 -10.78 4.85
CA GLY A 161 12.75 -12.17 5.32
C GLY A 161 12.38 -12.18 6.81
N LYS A 162 11.31 -12.88 7.19
CA LYS A 162 10.91 -13.08 8.57
C LYS A 162 12.10 -13.53 9.41
N GLU A 163 12.22 -12.93 10.64
CA GLU A 163 13.12 -13.33 11.71
C GLU A 163 14.62 -13.17 11.42
N ASP A 164 15.21 -12.10 11.97
CA ASP A 164 16.62 -11.85 12.35
C ASP A 164 17.79 -12.62 11.68
N LYS A 165 17.54 -13.31 10.56
CA LYS A 165 18.57 -13.91 9.72
C LYS A 165 18.37 -13.44 8.28
N PRO A 166 19.41 -12.87 7.64
CA PRO A 166 19.35 -12.51 6.24
C PRO A 166 19.17 -13.78 5.41
N GLN A 167 17.95 -14.05 4.95
CA GLN A 167 17.74 -15.10 3.98
C GLN A 167 18.35 -14.65 2.65
N LYS A 168 19.33 -15.40 2.17
CA LYS A 168 19.89 -15.31 0.82
C LYS A 168 18.81 -15.65 -0.21
N VAL A 169 17.96 -14.70 -0.56
CA VAL A 169 17.07 -14.84 -1.71
C VAL A 169 17.17 -13.58 -2.55
N LEU A 170 18.33 -13.35 -3.11
CA LEU A 170 18.43 -12.57 -4.35
C LEU A 170 18.28 -13.59 -5.49
N PRO A 171 17.20 -13.53 -6.29
CA PRO A 171 17.17 -14.26 -7.55
C PRO A 171 18.40 -13.83 -8.37
N LYS A 172 19.08 -14.78 -9.03
CA LYS A 172 20.16 -14.46 -9.97
C LYS A 172 19.58 -13.56 -11.06
N ILE A 173 19.73 -12.25 -10.90
CA ILE A 173 19.35 -11.27 -11.91
C ILE A 173 20.46 -11.29 -12.94
N SER A 174 20.18 -11.84 -14.12
CA SER A 174 21.08 -11.83 -15.25
C SER A 174 21.30 -10.38 -15.71
N GLN A 175 22.56 -9.98 -15.94
CA GLN A 175 22.95 -8.66 -16.47
C GLN A 175 22.29 -8.31 -17.82
N ARG A 176 21.67 -9.27 -18.51
CA ARG A 176 20.97 -9.06 -19.80
C ARG A 176 19.67 -8.25 -19.69
N CYS A 177 19.09 -8.06 -18.49
CA CYS A 177 17.87 -7.26 -18.30
C CYS A 177 18.10 -5.73 -18.24
N TRP A 178 19.34 -5.26 -18.30
CA TRP A 178 19.70 -3.85 -18.11
C TRP A 178 20.06 -3.08 -19.39
N ARG A 179 19.97 -3.73 -20.57
CA ARG A 179 20.16 -3.07 -21.86
C ARG A 179 18.83 -2.96 -22.59
N LYS A 180 18.05 -1.95 -22.25
CA LYS A 180 17.11 -1.27 -23.17
C LYS A 180 16.85 0.13 -22.64
#